data_e5dc5b87f51fad958e4c14bb20ad2ead
#
_entry.id   e5dc5b87f51fad958e4c14bb20ad2ead
#
_cell.length_a   1.000
_cell.length_b   1.000
_cell.length_c   1.000
_cell.angle_alpha   90.00
_cell.angle_beta   90.00
_cell.angle_gamma   90.00
#
_symmetry.space_group_name_H-M   'P 1'
#
loop_
_entity.id
_entity.type
_entity.pdbx_description
1 polymer ?
#
loop_
_entity_poly.entity_id
_entity_poly.type
_entity_poly.pdbx_seq_one_letter_code
_entity_poly.pdbx_strand_id
1 'polypeptide(L)'
;MRMVNCILTLFASVLAASAGAQTANLLATYEGPDRAQRLAAAAQKEGSLTLYTSFAASDIPTLIGPFEKKYGVKVNVWRASTVTVLQRAVNEARAGRHEVDAVHISAPEMEALHREKILLPVASPHYKNLLPGTVPAHRAWAATLLTVFVQAYNTNAVRKEDLPRSFKDLQDPKWKGKLGIESEDQDWFATVVQEMGEGEGLALFREMVRRNGMSVRQGHTLLNNMVVSGEVPFALTVYNYMPEQAKRKGAPVDWIALEPVVARTNAVGVAQRAPRPNAALLFHDYMLSEAQPLLVSMNYVPANANAPSPLKNLKIKLVDPSTMLDQRDKWVKAYEAIFVKRSGL
;
A
#
# COMPACT_ATOMS: atom_id res chain seq x y z
N MET A 1 31.80 -20.15 -43.61
CA MET A 1 31.27 -18.75 -43.53
C MET A 1 29.93 -18.56 -42.76
N ARG A 2 29.35 -19.63 -42.15
CA ARG A 2 28.07 -19.50 -41.38
C ARG A 2 28.25 -19.34 -39.84
N MET A 3 29.43 -19.64 -39.29
CA MET A 3 29.69 -19.55 -37.84
C MET A 3 30.08 -18.13 -37.34
N VAL A 4 30.56 -17.27 -38.20
CA VAL A 4 31.02 -15.90 -37.80
C VAL A 4 29.84 -14.94 -37.58
N ASN A 5 28.73 -15.13 -38.31
CA ASN A 5 27.56 -14.25 -38.17
C ASN A 5 26.76 -14.47 -36.86
N CYS A 6 26.80 -15.69 -36.26
CA CYS A 6 26.10 -15.93 -34.99
C CYS A 6 26.78 -15.28 -33.78
N ILE A 7 28.11 -15.18 -33.83
CA ILE A 7 28.89 -14.58 -32.72
C ILE A 7 28.75 -13.08 -32.71
N LEU A 8 28.69 -12.41 -33.87
CA LEU A 8 28.45 -10.96 -33.94
C LEU A 8 27.06 -10.53 -33.46
N THR A 9 26.00 -11.32 -33.73
CA THR A 9 24.65 -11.02 -33.24
C THR A 9 24.50 -11.21 -31.74
N LEU A 10 25.18 -12.17 -31.12
CA LEU A 10 25.21 -12.35 -29.66
C LEU A 10 25.93 -11.18 -28.96
N PHE A 11 27.05 -10.70 -29.49
CA PHE A 11 27.80 -9.57 -28.93
C PHE A 11 27.04 -8.23 -29.04
N ALA A 12 26.31 -8.03 -30.13
CA ALA A 12 25.50 -6.81 -30.29
C ALA A 12 24.32 -6.75 -29.31
N SER A 13 23.68 -7.89 -29.00
CA SER A 13 22.58 -7.96 -28.03
C SER A 13 23.04 -7.76 -26.58
N VAL A 14 24.23 -8.25 -26.21
CA VAL A 14 24.79 -8.04 -24.86
C VAL A 14 25.24 -6.59 -24.66
N LEU A 15 25.79 -5.95 -25.68
CA LEU A 15 26.17 -4.52 -25.65
C LEU A 15 24.96 -3.58 -25.57
N ALA A 16 23.85 -3.91 -26.24
CA ALA A 16 22.64 -3.11 -26.19
C ALA A 16 21.94 -3.22 -24.83
N ALA A 17 21.94 -4.40 -24.19
CA ALA A 17 21.38 -4.61 -22.85
C ALA A 17 22.19 -3.89 -21.76
N SER A 18 23.53 -3.89 -21.86
CA SER A 18 24.39 -3.17 -20.91
C SER A 18 24.28 -1.65 -21.05
N ALA A 19 24.17 -1.11 -22.27
CA ALA A 19 23.96 0.31 -22.51
C ALA A 19 22.59 0.79 -21.99
N GLY A 20 21.54 -0.02 -22.13
CA GLY A 20 20.20 0.27 -21.60
C GLY A 20 20.17 0.34 -20.08
N ALA A 21 20.78 -0.62 -19.40
CA ALA A 21 20.88 -0.66 -17.94
C ALA A 21 21.72 0.50 -17.38
N GLN A 22 22.78 0.90 -18.06
CA GLN A 22 23.63 2.02 -17.64
C GLN A 22 22.91 3.36 -17.80
N THR A 23 22.14 3.54 -18.88
CA THR A 23 21.33 4.74 -19.11
C THR A 23 20.20 4.87 -18.09
N ALA A 24 19.58 3.75 -17.70
CA ALA A 24 18.52 3.73 -16.70
C ALA A 24 19.05 4.10 -15.29
N ASN A 25 20.21 3.59 -14.90
CA ASN A 25 20.83 4.00 -13.63
C ASN A 25 21.16 5.50 -13.60
N LEU A 26 21.55 6.10 -14.73
CA LEU A 26 21.77 7.54 -14.82
C LEU A 26 20.46 8.32 -14.67
N LEU A 27 19.36 7.89 -15.27
CA LEU A 27 18.06 8.54 -15.16
C LEU A 27 17.41 8.35 -13.77
N ALA A 28 17.72 7.26 -13.07
CA ALA A 28 17.21 7.02 -11.71
C ALA A 28 17.65 8.13 -10.73
N THR A 29 18.84 8.67 -10.90
CA THR A 29 19.40 9.72 -10.04
C THR A 29 19.43 11.11 -10.68
N TYR A 30 18.95 11.25 -11.91
CA TYR A 30 18.94 12.52 -12.62
C TYR A 30 17.74 13.37 -12.21
N GLU A 31 17.97 14.57 -11.67
CA GLU A 31 16.93 15.51 -11.22
C GLU A 31 16.85 16.77 -12.12
N GLY A 32 17.46 16.76 -13.31
CA GLY A 32 17.44 17.90 -14.23
C GLY A 32 16.05 18.21 -14.80
N PRO A 33 15.85 19.45 -15.33
CA PRO A 33 14.54 19.94 -15.75
C PRO A 33 13.92 19.16 -16.93
N ASP A 34 14.73 18.47 -17.72
CA ASP A 34 14.32 17.65 -18.87
C ASP A 34 14.12 16.15 -18.50
N ARG A 35 14.17 15.79 -17.21
CA ARG A 35 13.97 14.41 -16.73
C ARG A 35 12.69 13.78 -17.30
N ALA A 36 11.56 14.46 -17.20
CA ALA A 36 10.29 13.93 -17.66
C ALA A 36 10.28 13.61 -19.16
N GLN A 37 10.88 14.49 -19.97
CA GLN A 37 11.01 14.31 -21.41
C GLN A 37 11.94 13.13 -21.76
N ARG A 38 13.08 13.02 -21.09
CA ARG A 38 14.04 11.92 -21.27
C ARG A 38 13.42 10.58 -20.89
N LEU A 39 12.75 10.52 -19.74
CA LEU A 39 12.06 9.30 -19.29
C LEU A 39 10.96 8.90 -20.28
N ALA A 40 10.11 9.83 -20.71
CA ALA A 40 9.04 9.55 -21.67
C ALA A 40 9.61 8.98 -22.99
N ALA A 41 10.64 9.63 -23.56
CA ALA A 41 11.26 9.17 -24.80
C ALA A 41 11.94 7.79 -24.68
N ALA A 42 12.56 7.50 -23.52
CA ALA A 42 13.19 6.20 -23.27
C ALA A 42 12.15 5.10 -23.00
N ALA A 43 11.10 5.40 -22.20
CA ALA A 43 10.02 4.49 -21.90
C ALA A 43 9.20 4.09 -23.13
N GLN A 44 8.97 5.03 -24.06
CA GLN A 44 8.29 4.75 -25.34
C GLN A 44 9.06 3.73 -26.18
N LYS A 45 10.39 3.74 -26.15
CA LYS A 45 11.21 2.73 -26.82
C LYS A 45 11.09 1.34 -26.17
N GLU A 46 10.88 1.29 -24.85
CA GLU A 46 10.64 0.05 -24.09
C GLU A 46 9.21 -0.46 -24.32
N GLY A 47 8.23 0.41 -24.62
CA GLY A 47 6.88 0.13 -25.03
C GLY A 47 5.94 -0.43 -23.97
N SER A 48 6.47 -0.99 -22.89
CA SER A 48 5.66 -1.55 -21.80
C SER A 48 6.40 -1.59 -20.48
N LEU A 49 5.67 -1.90 -19.39
CA LEU A 49 6.24 -2.29 -18.09
C LEU A 49 5.36 -3.37 -17.43
N THR A 50 5.96 -4.14 -16.54
CA THR A 50 5.25 -5.08 -15.65
C THR A 50 5.14 -4.48 -14.25
N LEU A 51 3.91 -4.27 -13.80
CA LEU A 51 3.58 -3.77 -12.47
C LEU A 51 3.08 -4.90 -11.57
N TYR A 52 3.74 -5.12 -10.42
CA TYR A 52 3.20 -5.95 -9.34
C TYR A 52 2.53 -5.05 -8.31
N THR A 53 1.25 -5.33 -7.99
CA THR A 53 0.48 -4.42 -7.13
C THR A 53 -0.55 -5.13 -6.26
N SER A 54 -0.91 -4.48 -5.15
CA SER A 54 -2.03 -4.84 -4.28
C SER A 54 -3.24 -3.90 -4.39
N PHE A 55 -3.25 -2.96 -5.34
CA PHE A 55 -4.42 -2.09 -5.57
C PHE A 55 -5.71 -2.90 -5.75
N ALA A 56 -6.84 -2.32 -5.35
CA ALA A 56 -8.14 -2.89 -5.66
C ALA A 56 -8.30 -3.02 -7.19
N ALA A 57 -8.78 -4.19 -7.64
CA ALA A 57 -8.89 -4.48 -9.08
C ALA A 57 -9.77 -3.46 -9.82
N SER A 58 -10.81 -2.95 -9.15
CA SER A 58 -11.72 -1.91 -9.67
C SER A 58 -11.05 -0.58 -9.95
N ASP A 59 -9.96 -0.26 -9.24
CA ASP A 59 -9.33 1.06 -9.28
C ASP A 59 -8.15 1.13 -10.27
N ILE A 60 -7.61 -0.05 -10.64
CA ILE A 60 -6.48 -0.19 -11.55
C ILE A 60 -6.71 0.53 -12.89
N PRO A 61 -7.85 0.37 -13.58
CA PRO A 61 -8.07 1.05 -14.86
C PRO A 61 -8.03 2.59 -14.76
N THR A 62 -8.54 3.15 -13.66
CA THR A 62 -8.54 4.60 -13.41
C THR A 62 -7.12 5.15 -13.25
N LEU A 63 -6.20 4.37 -12.66
CA LEU A 63 -4.81 4.77 -12.47
C LEU A 63 -3.98 4.57 -13.75
N ILE A 64 -4.16 3.45 -14.43
CA ILE A 64 -3.30 3.04 -15.54
C ILE A 64 -3.73 3.64 -16.88
N GLY A 65 -5.04 3.74 -17.14
CA GLY A 65 -5.55 4.23 -18.41
C GLY A 65 -5.01 5.59 -18.84
N PRO A 66 -4.99 6.61 -17.98
CA PRO A 66 -4.40 7.91 -18.31
C PRO A 66 -2.88 7.85 -18.58
N PHE A 67 -2.14 6.99 -17.88
CA PHE A 67 -0.72 6.77 -18.13
C PHE A 67 -0.48 6.17 -19.51
N GLU A 68 -1.16 5.07 -19.83
CA GLU A 68 -1.05 4.39 -21.13
C GLU A 68 -1.43 5.34 -22.29
N LYS A 69 -2.53 6.08 -22.11
CA LYS A 69 -3.02 7.05 -23.11
C LYS A 69 -2.01 8.18 -23.35
N LYS A 70 -1.40 8.71 -22.29
CA LYS A 70 -0.49 9.85 -22.38
C LYS A 70 0.87 9.47 -22.94
N TYR A 71 1.41 8.35 -22.47
CA TYR A 71 2.81 8.00 -22.72
C TYR A 71 2.99 6.91 -23.80
N GLY A 72 1.90 6.22 -24.21
CA GLY A 72 1.98 5.13 -25.19
C GLY A 72 2.71 3.89 -24.65
N VAL A 73 2.85 3.76 -23.34
CA VAL A 73 3.54 2.66 -22.65
C VAL A 73 2.52 1.74 -22.01
N LYS A 74 2.49 0.47 -22.41
CA LYS A 74 1.55 -0.54 -21.91
C LYS A 74 1.92 -0.98 -20.49
N VAL A 75 0.94 -1.10 -19.57
CA VAL A 75 1.16 -1.60 -18.21
C VAL A 75 0.57 -3.00 -18.07
N ASN A 76 1.46 -4.00 -17.94
CA ASN A 76 1.08 -5.39 -17.68
C ASN A 76 0.95 -5.57 -16.15
N VAL A 77 -0.26 -5.74 -15.66
CA VAL A 77 -0.53 -5.81 -14.23
C VAL A 77 -0.58 -7.25 -13.75
N TRP A 78 0.20 -7.55 -12.72
CA TRP A 78 -0.01 -8.71 -11.89
C TRP A 78 -0.44 -8.26 -10.50
N ARG A 79 -1.65 -8.68 -10.08
CA ARG A 79 -2.28 -8.25 -8.83
C ARG A 79 -2.42 -9.41 -7.86
N ALA A 80 -1.95 -9.20 -6.61
CA ALA A 80 -2.14 -10.13 -5.50
C ALA A 80 -2.21 -9.37 -4.16
N SER A 81 -2.27 -10.09 -3.04
CA SER A 81 -2.09 -9.48 -1.72
C SER A 81 -0.64 -8.95 -1.59
N THR A 82 -0.44 -7.98 -0.72
CA THR A 82 0.87 -7.37 -0.44
C THR A 82 1.94 -8.42 -0.09
N VAL A 83 1.58 -9.39 0.78
CA VAL A 83 2.49 -10.48 1.17
C VAL A 83 2.81 -11.40 -0.01
N THR A 84 1.82 -11.73 -0.83
CA THR A 84 2.02 -12.58 -2.03
C THR A 84 2.89 -11.88 -3.06
N VAL A 85 2.74 -10.56 -3.24
CA VAL A 85 3.63 -9.77 -4.12
C VAL A 85 5.07 -9.80 -3.61
N LEU A 86 5.29 -9.55 -2.32
CA LEU A 86 6.61 -9.65 -1.70
C LEU A 86 7.25 -11.03 -1.93
N GLN A 87 6.53 -12.10 -1.61
CA GLN A 87 7.03 -13.47 -1.76
C GLN A 87 7.41 -13.79 -3.21
N ARG A 88 6.57 -13.40 -4.17
CA ARG A 88 6.83 -13.61 -5.60
C ARG A 88 8.08 -12.86 -6.04
N ALA A 89 8.20 -11.57 -5.75
CA ALA A 89 9.34 -10.76 -6.15
C ALA A 89 10.66 -11.30 -5.57
N VAL A 90 10.65 -11.72 -4.28
CA VAL A 90 11.83 -12.34 -3.64
C VAL A 90 12.20 -13.68 -4.28
N ASN A 91 11.21 -14.56 -4.53
CA ASN A 91 11.46 -15.88 -5.13
C ASN A 91 11.98 -15.76 -6.56
N GLU A 92 11.43 -14.84 -7.36
CA GLU A 92 11.92 -14.56 -8.72
C GLU A 92 13.35 -14.02 -8.70
N ALA A 93 13.65 -13.06 -7.83
CA ALA A 93 15.00 -12.50 -7.70
C ALA A 93 16.02 -13.55 -7.27
N ARG A 94 15.70 -14.42 -6.31
CA ARG A 94 16.56 -15.53 -5.86
C ARG A 94 16.77 -16.58 -6.95
N ALA A 95 15.76 -16.78 -7.82
CA ALA A 95 15.86 -17.65 -8.98
C ALA A 95 16.55 -17.00 -10.19
N GLY A 96 17.05 -15.76 -10.08
CA GLY A 96 17.66 -15.02 -11.18
C GLY A 96 16.68 -14.56 -12.26
N ARG A 97 15.37 -14.64 -12.00
CA ARG A 97 14.32 -14.15 -12.90
C ARG A 97 13.96 -12.73 -12.53
N HIS A 98 13.95 -11.85 -13.51
CA HIS A 98 13.67 -10.43 -13.35
C HIS A 98 12.52 -10.05 -14.26
N GLU A 99 11.28 -10.33 -13.81
CA GLU A 99 10.06 -10.12 -14.61
C GLU A 99 9.38 -8.79 -14.28
N VAL A 100 9.53 -8.33 -13.03
CA VAL A 100 8.89 -7.11 -12.55
C VAL A 100 9.73 -5.87 -12.85
N ASP A 101 9.06 -4.80 -13.29
CA ASP A 101 9.68 -3.49 -13.51
C ASP A 101 9.40 -2.52 -12.37
N ALA A 102 8.14 -2.46 -11.93
CA ALA A 102 7.69 -1.61 -10.82
C ALA A 102 6.83 -2.40 -9.83
N VAL A 103 6.96 -2.07 -8.55
CA VAL A 103 6.16 -2.65 -7.46
C VAL A 103 5.38 -1.54 -6.78
N HIS A 104 4.10 -1.80 -6.48
CA HIS A 104 3.26 -0.90 -5.68
C HIS A 104 2.48 -1.68 -4.63
N ILE A 105 2.96 -1.67 -3.39
CA ILE A 105 2.39 -2.37 -2.22
C ILE A 105 2.59 -1.57 -0.94
N SER A 106 2.21 -2.13 0.20
CA SER A 106 2.37 -1.49 1.52
C SER A 106 3.85 -1.29 1.88
N ALA A 107 4.14 -0.23 2.62
CA ALA A 107 5.49 0.19 2.94
C ALA A 107 6.30 -0.83 3.76
N PRO A 108 5.78 -1.59 4.72
CA PRO A 108 6.56 -2.62 5.40
C PRO A 108 7.12 -3.68 4.44
N GLU A 109 6.34 -4.10 3.46
CA GLU A 109 6.79 -5.06 2.44
C GLU A 109 7.70 -4.41 1.39
N MET A 110 7.54 -3.11 1.10
CA MET A 110 8.51 -2.36 0.29
C MET A 110 9.86 -2.25 1.02
N GLU A 111 9.84 -2.05 2.34
CA GLU A 111 11.05 -2.07 3.16
C GLU A 111 11.73 -3.45 3.16
N ALA A 112 10.95 -4.53 3.20
CA ALA A 112 11.48 -5.90 3.04
C ALA A 112 12.14 -6.10 1.66
N LEU A 113 11.51 -5.63 0.57
CA LEU A 113 12.11 -5.67 -0.77
C LEU A 113 13.40 -4.85 -0.86
N HIS A 114 13.46 -3.69 -0.16
CA HIS A 114 14.70 -2.91 -0.08
C HIS A 114 15.81 -3.69 0.64
N ARG A 115 15.53 -4.29 1.79
CA ARG A 115 16.52 -5.10 2.54
C ARG A 115 17.02 -6.33 1.76
N GLU A 116 16.18 -6.91 0.92
CA GLU A 116 16.55 -7.97 -0.05
C GLU A 116 17.28 -7.41 -1.29
N LYS A 117 17.55 -6.10 -1.37
CA LYS A 117 18.25 -5.41 -2.48
C LYS A 117 17.53 -5.58 -3.84
N ILE A 118 16.20 -5.68 -3.81
CA ILE A 118 15.38 -5.85 -5.01
C ILE A 118 14.98 -4.51 -5.61
N LEU A 119 14.99 -3.43 -4.83
CA LEU A 119 14.57 -2.09 -5.27
C LEU A 119 15.76 -1.19 -5.58
N LEU A 120 15.61 -0.38 -6.62
CA LEU A 120 16.55 0.64 -7.07
C LEU A 120 16.32 1.95 -6.30
N PRO A 121 17.33 2.57 -5.70
CA PRO A 121 17.22 3.93 -5.19
C PRO A 121 16.96 4.93 -6.33
N VAL A 122 15.93 5.77 -6.14
CA VAL A 122 15.51 6.76 -7.14
C VAL A 122 15.61 8.17 -6.54
N ALA A 123 16.10 9.13 -7.31
CA ALA A 123 15.96 10.56 -7.03
C ALA A 123 14.88 11.14 -7.94
N SER A 124 13.75 11.52 -7.34
CA SER A 124 12.63 12.10 -8.08
C SER A 124 12.40 13.55 -7.65
N PRO A 125 12.21 14.51 -8.59
CA PRO A 125 11.89 15.88 -8.27
C PRO A 125 10.53 16.02 -7.55
N HIS A 126 9.70 14.99 -7.56
CA HIS A 126 8.39 14.99 -6.91
C HIS A 126 8.47 14.74 -5.39
N TYR A 127 9.60 14.24 -4.86
CA TYR A 127 9.76 13.95 -3.42
C TYR A 127 9.54 15.18 -2.53
N LYS A 128 9.91 16.38 -3.00
CA LYS A 128 9.69 17.65 -2.29
C LYS A 128 8.22 18.00 -2.03
N ASN A 129 7.32 17.37 -2.76
CA ASN A 129 5.88 17.60 -2.64
C ASN A 129 5.19 16.53 -1.76
N LEU A 130 5.92 15.55 -1.27
CA LEU A 130 5.35 14.47 -0.46
C LEU A 130 5.30 14.83 1.02
N LEU A 131 4.38 14.21 1.74
CA LEU A 131 4.25 14.37 3.19
C LEU A 131 5.55 13.91 3.91
N PRO A 132 5.94 14.56 5.01
CA PRO A 132 7.09 14.12 5.80
C PRO A 132 6.98 12.65 6.24
N GLY A 133 8.11 11.93 6.20
CA GLY A 133 8.16 10.51 6.59
C GLY A 133 7.66 9.52 5.53
N THR A 134 7.27 9.97 4.35
CA THR A 134 6.75 9.11 3.27
C THR A 134 7.79 8.70 2.24
N VAL A 135 9.01 9.21 2.34
CA VAL A 135 10.18 8.82 1.56
C VAL A 135 11.30 8.45 2.53
N PRO A 136 11.76 7.18 2.57
CA PRO A 136 12.87 6.79 3.44
C PRO A 136 14.21 7.36 2.94
N ALA A 137 15.21 7.44 3.84
CA ALA A 137 16.51 7.98 3.52
C ALA A 137 17.22 7.23 2.37
N HIS A 138 17.01 5.93 2.24
CA HIS A 138 17.58 5.09 1.17
C HIS A 138 16.90 5.31 -0.21
N ARG A 139 15.75 5.99 -0.30
CA ARG A 139 15.03 6.34 -1.54
C ARG A 139 14.70 5.17 -2.48
N ALA A 140 14.67 3.94 -1.97
CA ALA A 140 14.35 2.76 -2.79
C ALA A 140 12.84 2.62 -3.06
N TRP A 141 12.01 3.34 -2.32
CA TRP A 141 10.58 3.47 -2.52
C TRP A 141 10.08 4.83 -2.04
N ALA A 142 8.92 5.24 -2.51
CA ALA A 142 8.24 6.45 -2.06
C ALA A 142 6.74 6.19 -1.95
N ALA A 143 6.11 6.72 -0.90
CA ALA A 143 4.67 6.58 -0.72
C ALA A 143 3.91 7.35 -1.79
N THR A 144 2.84 6.75 -2.29
CA THR A 144 1.90 7.37 -3.23
C THR A 144 0.60 7.75 -2.55
N LEU A 145 0.20 6.99 -1.55
CA LEU A 145 -1.02 7.20 -0.80
C LEU A 145 -0.91 6.66 0.63
N LEU A 146 -1.83 7.11 1.47
CA LEU A 146 -2.06 6.59 2.80
C LEU A 146 -3.38 5.81 2.81
N THR A 147 -3.37 4.62 3.39
CA THR A 147 -4.56 3.90 3.81
C THR A 147 -4.77 4.18 5.29
N VAL A 148 -5.80 4.94 5.60
CA VAL A 148 -6.13 5.32 6.98
C VAL A 148 -7.10 4.31 7.55
N PHE A 149 -6.74 3.69 8.66
CA PHE A 149 -7.62 2.77 9.38
C PHE A 149 -8.69 3.57 10.11
N VAL A 150 -9.93 3.23 9.83
CA VAL A 150 -11.10 3.83 10.45
C VAL A 150 -12.04 2.75 11.00
N GLN A 151 -12.93 3.15 11.90
CA GLN A 151 -13.97 2.28 12.44
C GLN A 151 -15.25 2.51 11.65
N ALA A 152 -15.63 1.51 10.83
CA ALA A 152 -16.86 1.58 10.06
C ALA A 152 -18.02 0.95 10.81
N TYR A 153 -19.22 1.51 10.63
CA TYR A 153 -20.44 1.00 11.26
C TYR A 153 -21.63 1.02 10.30
N ASN A 154 -22.53 0.06 10.50
CA ASN A 154 -23.80 0.04 9.78
C ASN A 154 -24.78 1.03 10.44
N THR A 155 -25.27 2.01 9.69
CA THR A 155 -26.12 3.09 10.20
C THR A 155 -27.53 2.63 10.59
N ASN A 156 -27.98 1.45 10.14
CA ASN A 156 -29.23 0.85 10.55
C ASN A 156 -29.10 0.03 11.85
N ALA A 157 -27.87 -0.44 12.18
CA ALA A 157 -27.60 -1.29 13.33
C ALA A 157 -27.00 -0.53 14.53
N VAL A 158 -26.31 0.58 14.28
CA VAL A 158 -25.64 1.40 15.31
C VAL A 158 -26.08 2.85 15.14
N ARG A 159 -26.70 3.39 16.17
CA ARG A 159 -27.13 4.79 16.19
C ARG A 159 -25.95 5.71 16.43
N LYS A 160 -26.00 6.92 15.89
CA LYS A 160 -24.91 7.89 15.96
C LYS A 160 -24.57 8.30 17.40
N GLU A 161 -25.55 8.40 18.25
CA GLU A 161 -25.43 8.72 19.69
C GLU A 161 -24.77 7.59 20.50
N ASP A 162 -24.79 6.35 20.00
CA ASP A 162 -24.20 5.18 20.66
C ASP A 162 -22.74 4.94 20.26
N LEU A 163 -22.20 5.72 19.31
CA LEU A 163 -20.84 5.55 18.83
C LEU A 163 -19.80 5.72 19.95
N PRO A 164 -18.72 4.90 19.94
CA PRO A 164 -17.64 5.02 20.90
C PRO A 164 -16.83 6.31 20.63
N ARG A 165 -16.26 6.89 21.68
CA ARG A 165 -15.38 8.05 21.62
C ARG A 165 -13.91 7.65 21.77
N SER A 166 -13.66 6.41 22.22
CA SER A 166 -12.35 5.83 22.43
C SER A 166 -12.39 4.31 22.25
N PHE A 167 -11.25 3.66 22.07
CA PHE A 167 -11.18 2.19 22.06
C PHE A 167 -11.62 1.58 23.40
N LYS A 168 -11.50 2.33 24.52
CA LYS A 168 -11.95 1.88 25.84
C LYS A 168 -13.48 1.70 25.90
N ASP A 169 -14.24 2.53 25.20
CA ASP A 169 -15.69 2.45 25.18
C ASP A 169 -16.21 1.17 24.50
N LEU A 170 -15.36 0.53 23.70
CA LEU A 170 -15.67 -0.78 23.09
C LEU A 170 -15.61 -1.96 24.06
N GLN A 171 -15.26 -1.72 25.34
CA GLN A 171 -15.40 -2.71 26.42
C GLN A 171 -16.81 -2.75 27.00
N ASP A 172 -17.69 -1.77 26.69
CA ASP A 172 -19.07 -1.75 27.13
C ASP A 172 -19.81 -3.00 26.59
N PRO A 173 -20.62 -3.70 27.45
CA PRO A 173 -21.39 -4.87 27.03
C PRO A 173 -22.37 -4.65 25.87
N LYS A 174 -22.76 -3.41 25.58
CA LYS A 174 -23.59 -3.08 24.42
C LYS A 174 -22.97 -3.49 23.08
N TRP A 175 -21.65 -3.68 23.04
CA TRP A 175 -20.90 -4.12 21.88
C TRP A 175 -20.78 -5.62 21.72
N LYS A 176 -21.35 -6.41 22.66
CA LYS A 176 -21.25 -7.88 22.61
C LYS A 176 -21.85 -8.44 21.32
N GLY A 177 -21.01 -9.22 20.59
CA GLY A 177 -21.36 -9.82 19.30
C GLY A 177 -21.45 -8.86 18.11
N LYS A 178 -21.04 -7.58 18.28
CA LYS A 178 -21.16 -6.54 17.24
C LYS A 178 -19.83 -6.15 16.60
N LEU A 179 -18.71 -6.57 17.18
CA LEU A 179 -17.37 -6.12 16.77
C LEU A 179 -16.78 -7.03 15.71
N GLY A 180 -16.14 -6.44 14.72
CA GLY A 180 -15.35 -7.13 13.71
C GLY A 180 -13.99 -6.51 13.49
N ILE A 181 -13.04 -7.33 13.03
CA ILE A 181 -11.67 -6.90 12.70
C ILE A 181 -11.13 -7.70 11.52
N GLU A 182 -10.21 -7.13 10.75
CA GLU A 182 -9.48 -7.85 9.71
C GLU A 182 -8.39 -8.74 10.34
N SER A 183 -8.05 -9.88 9.73
CA SER A 183 -7.20 -10.92 10.32
C SER A 183 -5.69 -10.61 10.31
N GLU A 184 -5.24 -9.65 9.50
CA GLU A 184 -3.83 -9.38 9.24
C GLU A 184 -3.41 -7.91 9.55
N ASP A 185 -4.18 -7.19 10.41
CA ASP A 185 -3.90 -5.79 10.76
C ASP A 185 -2.98 -5.63 11.98
N GLN A 186 -1.96 -6.47 12.09
CA GLN A 186 -1.01 -6.43 13.20
C GLN A 186 -0.16 -5.15 13.22
N ASP A 187 0.05 -4.49 12.10
CA ASP A 187 0.73 -3.20 12.01
C ASP A 187 -0.10 -2.04 12.61
N TRP A 188 -1.40 -2.00 12.33
CA TRP A 188 -2.35 -1.10 12.97
C TRP A 188 -2.38 -1.36 14.49
N PHE A 189 -2.58 -2.61 14.87
CA PHE A 189 -2.65 -3.02 16.27
C PHE A 189 -1.38 -2.65 17.05
N ALA A 190 -0.20 -2.96 16.49
CA ALA A 190 1.08 -2.62 17.08
C ALA A 190 1.21 -1.12 17.31
N THR A 191 0.86 -0.32 16.30
CA THR A 191 0.97 1.14 16.37
C THR A 191 0.02 1.71 17.43
N VAL A 192 -1.24 1.25 17.47
CA VAL A 192 -2.22 1.68 18.49
C VAL A 192 -1.74 1.30 19.89
N VAL A 193 -1.28 0.05 20.06
CA VAL A 193 -0.80 -0.44 21.38
C VAL A 193 0.44 0.32 21.85
N GLN A 194 1.38 0.62 20.94
CA GLN A 194 2.57 1.40 21.29
C GLN A 194 2.23 2.85 21.70
N GLU A 195 1.29 3.50 21.00
CA GLU A 195 0.85 4.85 21.34
C GLU A 195 0.10 4.93 22.68
N MET A 196 -0.59 3.86 23.08
CA MET A 196 -1.28 3.75 24.37
C MET A 196 -0.34 3.34 25.53
N GLY A 197 0.88 2.88 25.21
CA GLY A 197 1.72 2.13 26.15
C GLY A 197 1.42 0.63 26.07
N GLU A 198 2.44 -0.18 25.79
CA GLU A 198 2.30 -1.60 25.41
C GLU A 198 1.45 -2.42 26.41
N GLY A 199 1.72 -2.27 27.71
CA GLY A 199 0.98 -3.00 28.74
C GLY A 199 -0.51 -2.66 28.78
N GLU A 200 -0.83 -1.37 28.74
CA GLU A 200 -2.19 -0.86 28.79
C GLU A 200 -2.98 -1.20 27.51
N GLY A 201 -2.36 -0.99 26.35
CA GLY A 201 -2.97 -1.31 25.06
C GLY A 201 -3.28 -2.80 24.90
N LEU A 202 -2.33 -3.68 25.26
CA LEU A 202 -2.57 -5.13 25.22
C LEU A 202 -3.68 -5.55 26.20
N ALA A 203 -3.73 -4.98 27.40
CA ALA A 203 -4.78 -5.28 28.39
C ALA A 203 -6.15 -4.83 27.87
N LEU A 204 -6.23 -3.64 27.28
CA LEU A 204 -7.46 -3.09 26.70
C LEU A 204 -8.06 -4.01 25.64
N PHE A 205 -7.28 -4.42 24.64
CA PHE A 205 -7.79 -5.28 23.56
C PHE A 205 -8.14 -6.69 24.05
N ARG A 206 -7.36 -7.27 24.96
CA ARG A 206 -7.70 -8.57 25.59
C ARG A 206 -9.05 -8.51 26.30
N GLU A 207 -9.28 -7.45 27.06
CA GLU A 207 -10.53 -7.28 27.82
C GLU A 207 -11.72 -6.99 26.89
N MET A 208 -11.55 -6.20 25.84
CA MET A 208 -12.55 -5.96 24.81
C MET A 208 -13.03 -7.28 24.18
N VAL A 209 -12.08 -8.11 23.72
CA VAL A 209 -12.39 -9.41 23.10
C VAL A 209 -12.98 -10.38 24.11
N ARG A 210 -12.47 -10.40 25.35
CA ARG A 210 -13.01 -11.26 26.40
C ARG A 210 -14.48 -10.97 26.73
N ARG A 211 -14.86 -9.68 26.78
CA ARG A 211 -16.23 -9.25 27.12
C ARG A 211 -17.18 -9.41 25.96
N ASN A 212 -16.78 -8.95 24.78
CA ASN A 212 -17.70 -8.70 23.69
C ASN A 212 -17.55 -9.66 22.51
N GLY A 213 -16.47 -10.45 22.48
CA GLY A 213 -16.12 -11.27 21.32
C GLY A 213 -15.59 -10.40 20.17
N MET A 214 -15.14 -11.07 19.12
CA MET A 214 -14.63 -10.42 17.91
C MET A 214 -14.88 -11.33 16.71
N SER A 215 -15.52 -10.79 15.68
CA SER A 215 -15.68 -11.43 14.37
C SER A 215 -14.44 -11.15 13.54
N VAL A 216 -13.55 -12.13 13.36
CA VAL A 216 -12.32 -11.97 12.57
C VAL A 216 -12.60 -12.37 11.13
N ARG A 217 -12.19 -11.52 10.16
CA ARG A 217 -12.43 -11.76 8.75
C ARG A 217 -11.16 -11.49 7.93
N GLN A 218 -10.91 -12.33 6.95
CA GLN A 218 -9.76 -12.16 6.06
C GLN A 218 -10.15 -11.29 4.87
N GLY A 219 -9.52 -10.13 4.77
CA GLY A 219 -9.70 -9.16 3.70
C GLY A 219 -10.65 -8.00 4.06
N HIS A 220 -10.12 -6.79 3.98
CA HIS A 220 -10.86 -5.54 4.27
C HIS A 220 -12.12 -5.37 3.42
N THR A 221 -12.09 -5.81 2.16
CA THR A 221 -13.28 -5.77 1.28
C THR A 221 -14.41 -6.62 1.83
N LEU A 222 -14.10 -7.83 2.31
CA LEU A 222 -15.10 -8.70 2.93
C LEU A 222 -15.64 -8.06 4.21
N LEU A 223 -14.77 -7.61 5.10
CA LEU A 223 -15.18 -6.97 6.35
C LEU A 223 -16.07 -5.74 6.10
N ASN A 224 -15.70 -4.87 5.17
CA ASN A 224 -16.51 -3.72 4.80
C ASN A 224 -17.89 -4.11 4.24
N ASN A 225 -17.95 -5.15 3.40
CA ASN A 225 -19.23 -5.66 2.86
C ASN A 225 -20.12 -6.23 3.98
N MET A 226 -19.53 -6.87 5.00
CA MET A 226 -20.27 -7.35 6.16
C MET A 226 -20.76 -6.21 7.05
N VAL A 227 -20.05 -5.08 7.10
CA VAL A 227 -20.59 -3.86 7.74
C VAL A 227 -21.75 -3.32 6.93
N VAL A 228 -21.64 -3.24 5.62
CA VAL A 228 -22.72 -2.77 4.73
C VAL A 228 -23.97 -3.64 4.87
N SER A 229 -23.84 -4.96 4.94
CA SER A 229 -24.97 -5.88 5.12
C SER A 229 -25.56 -5.87 6.55
N GLY A 230 -24.81 -5.35 7.53
CA GLY A 230 -25.20 -5.38 8.96
C GLY A 230 -24.82 -6.68 9.68
N GLU A 231 -24.18 -7.64 9.02
CA GLU A 231 -23.69 -8.88 9.64
C GLU A 231 -22.62 -8.58 10.71
N VAL A 232 -21.77 -7.58 10.45
CA VAL A 232 -20.85 -6.99 11.42
C VAL A 232 -21.28 -5.53 11.66
N PRO A 233 -21.98 -5.23 12.76
CA PRO A 233 -22.47 -3.89 13.01
C PRO A 233 -21.39 -2.80 13.11
N PHE A 234 -20.18 -3.16 13.61
CA PHE A 234 -19.08 -2.23 13.85
C PHE A 234 -17.73 -2.93 13.59
N ALA A 235 -16.97 -2.46 12.62
CA ALA A 235 -15.63 -2.95 12.31
C ALA A 235 -14.56 -2.02 12.88
N LEU A 236 -13.52 -2.60 13.51
CA LEU A 236 -12.40 -1.85 14.08
C LEU A 236 -11.43 -1.37 13.01
N THR A 237 -11.27 -2.14 11.94
CA THR A 237 -10.26 -1.88 10.92
C THR A 237 -10.83 -2.05 9.52
N VAL A 238 -11.15 -0.94 8.88
CA VAL A 238 -11.34 -0.84 7.43
C VAL A 238 -10.59 0.38 6.93
N TYR A 239 -10.32 0.46 5.65
CA TYR A 239 -9.69 1.66 5.09
C TYR A 239 -10.74 2.73 4.78
N ASN A 240 -10.43 3.98 5.11
CA ASN A 240 -11.35 5.12 5.01
C ASN A 240 -12.10 5.23 3.67
N TYR A 241 -11.44 4.91 2.55
CA TYR A 241 -12.05 5.00 1.23
C TYR A 241 -13.16 3.95 1.00
N MET A 242 -13.12 2.81 1.67
CA MET A 242 -14.08 1.72 1.46
C MET A 242 -15.51 2.09 1.92
N PRO A 243 -15.75 2.54 3.18
CA PRO A 243 -17.07 3.00 3.59
C PRO A 243 -17.50 4.25 2.81
N GLU A 244 -16.58 5.16 2.45
CA GLU A 244 -16.92 6.32 1.62
C GLU A 244 -17.41 5.93 0.22
N GLN A 245 -16.75 4.99 -0.44
CA GLN A 245 -17.20 4.48 -1.74
C GLN A 245 -18.55 3.78 -1.64
N ALA A 246 -18.79 3.00 -0.58
CA ALA A 246 -20.06 2.32 -0.35
C ALA A 246 -21.18 3.33 -0.04
N LYS A 247 -20.92 4.31 0.82
CA LYS A 247 -21.86 5.40 1.18
C LYS A 247 -22.30 6.21 -0.04
N ARG A 248 -21.38 6.54 -0.95
CA ARG A 248 -21.70 7.23 -2.21
C ARG A 248 -22.62 6.41 -3.13
N LYS A 249 -22.63 5.10 -2.98
CA LYS A 249 -23.53 4.18 -3.69
C LYS A 249 -24.87 3.97 -2.94
N GLY A 250 -25.12 4.70 -1.85
CA GLY A 250 -26.33 4.61 -1.05
C GLY A 250 -26.34 3.49 0.00
N ALA A 251 -25.20 2.86 0.29
CA ALA A 251 -25.13 1.82 1.32
C ALA A 251 -25.31 2.42 2.72
N PRO A 252 -25.95 1.68 3.67
CA PRO A 252 -26.18 2.14 5.05
C PRO A 252 -24.92 1.98 5.90
N VAL A 253 -23.84 2.67 5.54
CA VAL A 253 -22.56 2.64 6.23
C VAL A 253 -22.01 4.04 6.43
N ASP A 254 -21.36 4.25 7.57
CA ASP A 254 -20.57 5.44 7.86
C ASP A 254 -19.36 5.03 8.70
N TRP A 255 -18.48 5.98 9.04
CA TRP A 255 -17.27 5.69 9.80
C TRP A 255 -16.92 6.81 10.78
N ILE A 256 -16.12 6.45 11.76
CA ILE A 256 -15.46 7.36 12.70
C ILE A 256 -13.97 7.05 12.75
N ALA A 257 -13.18 7.98 13.27
CA ALA A 257 -11.77 7.77 13.52
C ALA A 257 -11.49 7.89 15.03
N LEU A 258 -11.21 6.76 15.69
CA LEU A 258 -10.81 6.74 17.10
C LEU A 258 -9.31 7.01 17.21
N GLU A 259 -8.94 7.84 18.18
CA GLU A 259 -7.51 8.10 18.45
C GLU A 259 -6.84 6.95 19.23
N PRO A 260 -5.60 6.61 18.91
CA PRO A 260 -4.77 7.20 17.85
C PRO A 260 -5.22 6.77 16.44
N VAL A 261 -5.34 7.74 15.53
CA VAL A 261 -5.68 7.45 14.12
C VAL A 261 -4.43 6.96 13.41
N VAL A 262 -4.46 5.74 12.93
CA VAL A 262 -3.30 5.09 12.30
C VAL A 262 -3.46 5.03 10.79
N ALA A 263 -2.39 5.29 10.06
CA ALA A 263 -2.32 5.05 8.62
C ALA A 263 -1.09 4.26 8.24
N ARG A 264 -1.27 3.41 7.23
CA ARG A 264 -0.21 2.73 6.53
C ARG A 264 -0.01 3.36 5.16
N THR A 265 1.24 3.57 4.77
CA THR A 265 1.55 4.04 3.43
C THR A 265 1.57 2.88 2.44
N ASN A 266 1.05 3.11 1.23
CA ASN A 266 1.35 2.30 0.07
C ASN A 266 2.34 3.06 -0.81
N ALA A 267 3.31 2.35 -1.34
CA ALA A 267 4.47 2.97 -1.96
C ALA A 267 4.79 2.33 -3.32
N VAL A 268 5.40 3.11 -4.18
CA VAL A 268 5.93 2.68 -5.47
C VAL A 268 7.45 2.56 -5.39
N GLY A 269 8.00 1.51 -5.99
CA GLY A 269 9.44 1.30 -6.16
C GLY A 269 9.74 0.70 -7.53
N VAL A 270 10.95 0.94 -8.01
CA VAL A 270 11.47 0.40 -9.27
C VAL A 270 12.34 -0.80 -8.94
N ALA A 271 12.21 -1.89 -9.69
CA ALA A 271 13.05 -3.06 -9.48
C ALA A 271 14.50 -2.76 -9.89
N GLN A 272 15.47 -3.21 -9.07
CA GLN A 272 16.92 -3.01 -9.29
C GLN A 272 17.38 -3.55 -10.63
N ARG A 273 16.77 -4.65 -11.10
CA ARG A 273 17.06 -5.32 -12.39
C ARG A 273 15.82 -5.33 -13.29
N ALA A 274 15.08 -4.23 -13.30
CA ALA A 274 13.92 -4.09 -14.16
C ALA A 274 14.28 -4.32 -15.63
N PRO A 275 13.59 -5.19 -16.38
CA PRO A 275 13.77 -5.35 -17.82
C PRO A 275 13.49 -4.06 -18.61
N ARG A 276 12.60 -3.22 -18.10
CA ARG A 276 12.16 -1.95 -18.72
C ARG A 276 12.26 -0.80 -17.71
N PRO A 277 13.49 -0.43 -17.35
CA PRO A 277 13.75 0.46 -16.21
C PRO A 277 13.28 1.90 -16.46
N ASN A 278 13.30 2.39 -17.71
CA ASN A 278 12.85 3.76 -17.99
C ASN A 278 11.32 3.88 -17.93
N ALA A 279 10.59 2.85 -18.37
CA ALA A 279 9.14 2.77 -18.23
C ALA A 279 8.73 2.69 -16.74
N ALA A 280 9.49 1.94 -15.94
CA ALA A 280 9.28 1.85 -14.50
C ALA A 280 9.57 3.18 -13.79
N LEU A 281 10.65 3.89 -14.14
CA LEU A 281 10.97 5.21 -13.60
C LEU A 281 9.94 6.26 -13.99
N LEU A 282 9.46 6.22 -15.24
CA LEU A 282 8.38 7.10 -15.70
C LEU A 282 7.08 6.84 -14.92
N PHE A 283 6.74 5.56 -14.71
CA PHE A 283 5.56 5.17 -13.93
C PHE A 283 5.70 5.56 -12.45
N HIS A 284 6.90 5.42 -11.88
CA HIS A 284 7.22 5.90 -10.53
C HIS A 284 6.94 7.41 -10.39
N ASP A 285 7.49 8.23 -11.29
CA ASP A 285 7.28 9.69 -11.25
C ASP A 285 5.81 10.06 -11.51
N TYR A 286 5.11 9.34 -12.41
CA TYR A 286 3.68 9.50 -12.65
C TYR A 286 2.85 9.25 -11.38
N MET A 287 3.13 8.18 -10.64
CA MET A 287 2.42 7.84 -9.41
C MET A 287 2.58 8.89 -8.31
N LEU A 288 3.70 9.61 -8.29
CA LEU A 288 3.98 10.68 -7.33
C LEU A 288 3.47 12.06 -7.76
N SER A 289 2.98 12.19 -8.98
CA SER A 289 2.54 13.47 -9.57
C SER A 289 1.14 13.40 -10.17
N GLU A 290 1.03 13.01 -11.42
CA GLU A 290 -0.21 13.04 -12.21
C GLU A 290 -1.29 12.07 -11.69
N ALA A 291 -0.89 10.95 -11.10
CA ALA A 291 -1.82 10.00 -10.48
C ALA A 291 -2.45 10.52 -9.17
N GLN A 292 -1.86 11.53 -8.51
CA GLN A 292 -2.32 12.01 -7.21
C GLN A 292 -3.78 12.55 -7.25
N PRO A 293 -4.20 13.37 -8.22
CA PRO A 293 -5.59 13.77 -8.36
C PRO A 293 -6.55 12.59 -8.61
N LEU A 294 -6.08 11.53 -9.31
CA LEU A 294 -6.88 10.33 -9.56
C LEU A 294 -7.11 9.55 -8.26
N LEU A 295 -6.08 9.44 -7.42
CA LEU A 295 -6.21 8.84 -6.09
C LEU A 295 -7.25 9.57 -5.25
N VAL A 296 -7.25 10.91 -5.24
CA VAL A 296 -8.27 11.73 -4.55
C VAL A 296 -9.67 11.42 -5.09
N SER A 297 -9.85 11.33 -6.41
CA SER A 297 -11.16 11.04 -7.02
C SER A 297 -11.73 9.68 -6.60
N MET A 298 -10.85 8.74 -6.25
CA MET A 298 -11.19 7.41 -5.73
C MET A 298 -11.29 7.35 -4.19
N ASN A 299 -11.24 8.50 -3.49
CA ASN A 299 -11.27 8.65 -2.03
C ASN A 299 -10.03 8.14 -1.28
N TYR A 300 -8.92 7.89 -1.97
CA TYR A 300 -7.65 7.66 -1.32
C TYR A 300 -7.09 8.96 -0.72
N VAL A 301 -6.27 8.82 0.30
CA VAL A 301 -5.51 9.94 0.86
C VAL A 301 -4.16 10.00 0.12
N PRO A 302 -3.93 11.04 -0.70
CA PRO A 302 -2.68 11.14 -1.48
C PRO A 302 -1.48 11.38 -0.56
N ALA A 303 -0.31 10.90 -0.95
CA ALA A 303 0.94 11.24 -0.27
C ALA A 303 1.45 12.64 -0.63
N ASN A 304 0.94 13.26 -1.68
CA ASN A 304 1.29 14.63 -2.08
C ASN A 304 0.61 15.65 -1.16
N ALA A 305 1.41 16.43 -0.44
CA ALA A 305 0.94 17.44 0.51
C ALA A 305 0.12 18.58 -0.13
N ASN A 306 0.28 18.79 -1.44
CA ASN A 306 -0.46 19.81 -2.20
C ASN A 306 -1.81 19.32 -2.72
N ALA A 307 -2.07 18.01 -2.66
CA ALA A 307 -3.35 17.45 -3.09
C ALA A 307 -4.41 17.62 -1.98
N PRO A 308 -5.69 17.83 -2.33
CA PRO A 308 -6.75 17.89 -1.34
C PRO A 308 -6.89 16.56 -0.61
N SER A 309 -6.97 16.61 0.72
CA SER A 309 -7.19 15.42 1.55
C SER A 309 -8.45 15.57 2.37
N PRO A 310 -9.36 14.59 2.35
CA PRO A 310 -10.57 14.61 3.20
C PRO A 310 -10.24 14.47 4.69
N LEU A 311 -9.00 14.05 5.02
CA LEU A 311 -8.56 13.75 6.38
C LEU A 311 -7.53 14.76 6.91
N LYS A 312 -7.47 15.96 6.30
CA LYS A 312 -6.48 17.01 6.63
C LYS A 312 -6.47 17.42 8.11
N ASN A 313 -7.62 17.29 8.79
CA ASN A 313 -7.77 17.70 10.20
C ASN A 313 -7.48 16.56 11.20
N LEU A 314 -7.19 15.35 10.75
CA LEU A 314 -6.88 14.24 11.64
C LEU A 314 -5.39 14.20 11.96
N LYS A 315 -5.08 13.99 13.24
CA LYS A 315 -3.73 13.66 13.70
C LYS A 315 -3.43 12.20 13.34
N ILE A 316 -2.80 11.99 12.19
CA ILE A 316 -2.50 10.65 11.70
C ILE A 316 -1.11 10.23 12.18
N LYS A 317 -1.04 9.05 12.82
CA LYS A 317 0.20 8.34 13.12
C LYS A 317 0.51 7.38 11.98
N LEU A 318 1.66 7.54 11.36
CA LEU A 318 2.11 6.59 10.33
C LEU A 318 2.70 5.34 10.99
N VAL A 319 2.33 4.17 10.45
CA VAL A 319 3.03 2.91 10.73
C VAL A 319 4.49 3.08 10.32
N ASP A 320 5.42 2.79 11.23
CA ASP A 320 6.86 2.77 10.90
C ASP A 320 7.22 1.43 10.22
N PRO A 321 7.60 1.44 8.93
CA PRO A 321 7.81 0.21 8.18
C PRO A 321 8.97 -0.64 8.69
N SER A 322 10.05 0.01 9.13
CA SER A 322 11.25 -0.68 9.64
C SER A 322 10.97 -1.35 10.98
N THR A 323 10.36 -0.62 11.92
CA THR A 323 9.97 -1.16 13.23
C THR A 323 8.99 -2.32 13.08
N MET A 324 8.00 -2.21 12.17
CA MET A 324 7.04 -3.30 11.94
C MET A 324 7.72 -4.53 11.35
N LEU A 325 8.68 -4.35 10.46
CA LEU A 325 9.43 -5.48 9.91
C LEU A 325 10.30 -6.16 10.98
N ASP A 326 11.00 -5.39 11.80
CA ASP A 326 11.90 -5.89 12.85
C ASP A 326 11.15 -6.60 14.00
N GLN A 327 9.94 -6.15 14.30
CA GLN A 327 9.12 -6.69 15.40
C GLN A 327 7.95 -7.55 14.91
N ARG A 328 7.94 -7.95 13.62
CA ARG A 328 6.82 -8.65 13.00
C ARG A 328 6.34 -9.86 13.81
N ASP A 329 7.24 -10.75 14.17
CA ASP A 329 6.89 -11.99 14.89
C ASP A 329 6.25 -11.72 16.25
N LYS A 330 6.70 -10.69 16.97
CA LYS A 330 6.11 -10.25 18.23
C LYS A 330 4.65 -9.85 18.03
N TRP A 331 4.41 -8.98 17.04
CA TRP A 331 3.09 -8.40 16.84
C TRP A 331 2.10 -9.36 16.19
N VAL A 332 2.57 -10.22 15.28
CA VAL A 332 1.75 -11.33 14.75
C VAL A 332 1.29 -12.26 15.87
N LYS A 333 2.22 -12.73 16.73
CA LYS A 333 1.88 -13.59 17.87
C LYS A 333 0.90 -12.93 18.85
N ALA A 334 1.10 -11.65 19.16
CA ALA A 334 0.22 -10.90 20.05
C ALA A 334 -1.19 -10.73 19.45
N TYR A 335 -1.26 -10.39 18.15
CA TYR A 335 -2.51 -10.23 17.41
C TYR A 335 -3.31 -11.53 17.35
N GLU A 336 -2.67 -12.63 16.94
CA GLU A 336 -3.28 -13.95 16.89
C GLU A 336 -3.80 -14.41 18.26
N ALA A 337 -3.01 -14.21 19.31
CA ALA A 337 -3.39 -14.63 20.66
C ALA A 337 -4.61 -13.86 21.20
N ILE A 338 -4.82 -12.61 20.75
CA ILE A 338 -5.93 -11.79 21.23
C ILE A 338 -7.17 -11.97 20.37
N PHE A 339 -7.03 -11.94 19.04
CA PHE A 339 -8.16 -11.86 18.13
C PHE A 339 -8.49 -13.22 17.48
N VAL A 340 -7.49 -13.95 16.97
CA VAL A 340 -7.71 -15.13 16.12
C VAL A 340 -7.97 -16.40 16.95
N LYS A 341 -7.09 -16.73 17.92
CA LYS A 341 -7.20 -17.99 18.70
C LYS A 341 -8.42 -18.08 19.62
N ARG A 342 -9.09 -16.96 19.88
CA ARG A 342 -10.32 -16.93 20.70
C ARG A 342 -11.61 -16.89 19.88
N SER A 343 -11.52 -16.62 18.58
CA SER A 343 -12.68 -16.61 17.68
C SER A 343 -13.06 -17.97 17.12
N GLY A 344 -12.29 -19.03 17.41
CA GLY A 344 -12.63 -20.41 17.00
C GLY A 344 -12.42 -20.68 15.51
N LEU A 345 -11.54 -19.93 14.82
CA LEU A 345 -11.04 -20.23 13.48
C LEU A 345 -9.83 -21.14 13.54
#